data_623d15a43cdab0d2d2ed32598f06fd70
#
_entry.id   623d15a43cdab0d2d2ed32598f06fd70
#
_cell.length_a   1.000
_cell.length_b   1.000
_cell.length_c   1.000
_cell.angle_alpha   90.00
_cell.angle_beta   90.00
_cell.angle_gamma   90.00
#
_symmetry.space_group_name_H-M   'P 1'
#
loop_
_entity.id
_entity.type
_entity.pdbx_description
1 polymer ?
#
loop_
_entity_poly.entity_id
_entity_poly.type
_entity_poly.pdbx_seq_one_letter_code
_entity_poly.pdbx_strand_id
1 'polypeptide(L)'
;MCIRDRTTTGGNALKFYASVRIDIRRMSVIKDGEEQLGTRTKVKVVKNKVAPPFKRAEFDIMFGEGISKIGEIVDLGVDYGVVKKAGSWFSYGDRKIGQGRDAVKELLKNDDGLRNEIEAKVREAMKAPKQ
;
A
#
# COMPACT_ATOMS: atom_id res chain seq x y z
N MET A 1 -14.61 -20.11 14.14
CA MET A 1 -13.69 -19.02 13.81
C MET A 1 -13.36 -18.22 15.05
N CYS A 2 -12.19 -18.42 15.59
CA CYS A 2 -11.77 -17.63 16.77
C CYS A 2 -11.24 -16.29 16.31
N ILE A 3 -12.09 -15.29 16.34
CA ILE A 3 -11.63 -13.92 16.29
C ILE A 3 -11.17 -13.58 17.71
N ARG A 4 -9.90 -13.74 17.96
CA ARG A 4 -9.32 -13.15 19.15
C ARG A 4 -9.24 -11.66 18.90
N ASP A 5 -10.16 -10.93 19.49
CA ASP A 5 -10.04 -9.49 19.56
C ASP A 5 -8.71 -9.14 20.24
N ARG A 6 -7.88 -8.42 19.49
CA ARG A 6 -6.64 -7.91 20.05
C ARG A 6 -6.95 -6.80 21.02
N THR A 7 -6.55 -6.95 22.26
CA THR A 7 -6.63 -5.90 23.27
C THR A 7 -5.25 -5.32 23.54
N THR A 8 -5.23 -4.00 23.77
CA THR A 8 -4.02 -3.31 24.21
C THR A 8 -3.77 -3.61 25.69
N THR A 9 -2.49 -3.68 26.06
CA THR A 9 -2.09 -3.71 27.46
C THR A 9 -2.49 -2.40 28.15
N GLY A 10 -2.79 -2.44 29.45
CA GLY A 10 -3.12 -1.25 30.23
C GLY A 10 -4.63 -0.95 30.36
N GLY A 11 -5.50 -1.88 29.96
CA GLY A 11 -6.95 -1.77 30.12
C GLY A 11 -7.63 -0.83 29.13
N ASN A 12 -8.84 -0.36 29.50
CA ASN A 12 -9.69 0.42 28.59
C ASN A 12 -9.32 1.91 28.50
N ALA A 13 -8.52 2.43 29.42
CA ALA A 13 -8.20 3.86 29.48
C ALA A 13 -7.53 4.36 28.19
N LEU A 14 -6.58 3.60 27.65
CA LEU A 14 -5.88 3.96 26.42
C LEU A 14 -6.84 4.08 25.24
N LYS A 15 -7.84 3.21 25.14
CA LYS A 15 -8.83 3.24 24.06
C LYS A 15 -9.68 4.51 24.10
N PHE A 16 -10.01 5.02 25.28
CA PHE A 16 -10.83 6.21 25.44
C PHE A 16 -10.06 7.51 25.27
N TYR A 17 -8.83 7.56 25.77
CA TYR A 17 -8.01 8.78 25.74
C TYR A 17 -7.24 8.97 24.43
N ALA A 18 -6.96 7.91 23.67
CA ALA A 18 -6.27 8.04 22.39
C ALA A 18 -7.11 8.81 21.37
N SER A 19 -6.50 9.79 20.71
CA SER A 19 -7.14 10.55 19.62
C SER A 19 -7.21 9.74 18.33
N VAL A 20 -6.22 8.89 18.10
CA VAL A 20 -6.13 8.02 16.93
C VAL A 20 -5.74 6.62 17.39
N ARG A 21 -6.44 5.61 16.87
CA ARG A 21 -6.10 4.19 17.05
C ARG A 21 -5.94 3.55 15.69
N ILE A 22 -4.82 2.88 15.52
CA ILE A 22 -4.45 2.22 14.26
C ILE A 22 -4.22 0.74 14.55
N ASP A 23 -4.87 -0.13 13.78
CA ASP A 23 -4.62 -1.57 13.79
C ASP A 23 -3.70 -1.91 12.62
N ILE A 24 -2.53 -2.47 12.93
CA ILE A 24 -1.53 -2.86 11.95
C ILE A 24 -1.41 -4.37 11.96
N ARG A 25 -1.64 -5.01 10.80
CA ARG A 25 -1.55 -6.47 10.65
C ARG A 25 -0.70 -6.87 9.47
N ARG A 26 0.11 -7.89 9.69
CA ARG A 26 0.83 -8.55 8.60
C ARG A 26 -0.14 -9.45 7.83
N MET A 27 -0.20 -9.29 6.51
CA MET A 27 -1.04 -10.11 5.64
C MET A 27 -0.28 -11.31 5.08
N SER A 28 0.88 -11.05 4.50
CA SER A 28 1.70 -12.08 3.86
C SER A 28 3.17 -11.70 3.88
N VAL A 29 4.01 -12.65 3.56
CA VAL A 29 5.44 -12.46 3.42
C VAL A 29 5.79 -12.28 1.95
N ILE A 30 6.64 -11.31 1.64
CA ILE A 30 7.16 -11.10 0.29
C ILE A 30 8.44 -11.91 0.18
N LYS A 31 8.44 -12.86 -0.77
CA LYS A 31 9.58 -13.76 -1.00
C LYS A 31 10.07 -13.67 -2.44
N ASP A 32 11.35 -13.84 -2.60
CA ASP A 32 11.98 -14.14 -3.88
C ASP A 32 12.69 -15.50 -3.75
N GLY A 33 12.06 -16.56 -4.31
CA GLY A 33 12.50 -17.92 -4.06
C GLY A 33 12.35 -18.33 -2.59
N GLU A 34 13.44 -18.66 -1.94
CA GLU A 34 13.49 -19.01 -0.51
C GLU A 34 13.78 -17.79 0.40
N GLU A 35 14.25 -16.69 -0.17
CA GLU A 35 14.62 -15.51 0.58
C GLU A 35 13.40 -14.63 0.87
N GLN A 36 13.26 -14.22 2.13
CA GLN A 36 12.21 -13.30 2.56
C GLN A 36 12.69 -11.86 2.38
N LEU A 37 12.02 -11.09 1.53
CA LEU A 37 12.39 -9.71 1.22
C LEU A 37 11.65 -8.69 2.07
N GLY A 38 10.45 -9.03 2.51
CA GLY A 38 9.62 -8.10 3.25
C GLY A 38 8.27 -8.68 3.65
N THR A 39 7.37 -7.81 4.09
CA THR A 39 6.00 -8.19 4.48
C THR A 39 4.97 -7.25 3.86
N ARG A 40 3.86 -7.83 3.41
CA ARG A 40 2.66 -7.09 3.04
C ARG A 40 1.89 -6.75 4.30
N THR A 41 1.63 -5.48 4.52
CA THR A 41 1.03 -4.98 5.76
C THR A 41 -0.27 -4.24 5.47
N LYS A 42 -1.26 -4.48 6.29
CA LYS A 42 -2.55 -3.80 6.27
C LYS A 42 -2.69 -2.92 7.50
N VAL A 43 -3.07 -1.68 7.27
CA VAL A 43 -3.34 -0.70 8.32
C VAL A 43 -4.79 -0.29 8.25
N LYS A 44 -5.46 -0.30 9.39
CA LYS A 44 -6.83 0.17 9.53
C LYS A 44 -6.91 1.21 10.64
N VAL A 45 -7.49 2.36 10.35
CA VAL A 45 -7.79 3.37 11.36
C VAL A 45 -9.10 2.97 12.06
N VAL A 46 -9.01 2.50 13.29
CA VAL A 46 -10.19 2.05 14.06
C VAL A 46 -10.87 3.16 14.85
N LYS A 47 -10.13 4.21 15.21
CA LYS A 47 -10.65 5.39 15.89
C LYS A 47 -9.89 6.61 15.41
N ASN A 48 -10.60 7.67 15.10
CA ASN A 48 -10.00 8.95 14.75
C ASN A 48 -10.95 10.08 15.18
N LYS A 49 -10.50 10.92 16.11
CA LYS A 49 -11.26 12.08 16.60
C LYS A 49 -11.15 13.31 15.70
N VAL A 50 -10.13 13.36 14.84
CA VAL A 50 -9.78 14.55 14.04
C VAL A 50 -10.16 14.44 12.56
N ALA A 51 -10.53 13.22 12.11
CA ALA A 51 -10.95 12.96 10.73
C ALA A 51 -11.86 11.73 10.69
N PRO A 52 -12.54 11.43 9.56
CA PRO A 52 -13.37 10.23 9.43
C PRO A 52 -12.57 8.96 9.69
N PRO A 53 -13.06 8.04 10.56
CA PRO A 53 -12.39 6.77 10.86
C PRO A 53 -12.64 5.73 9.77
N PHE A 54 -12.12 4.50 9.99
CA PHE A 54 -12.30 3.29 9.16
C PHE A 54 -11.64 3.30 7.80
N LYS A 55 -10.71 4.23 7.55
CA LYS A 55 -9.85 4.16 6.37
C LYS A 55 -8.85 3.01 6.49
N ARG A 56 -8.57 2.40 5.36
CA ARG A 56 -7.61 1.28 5.26
C ARG A 56 -6.55 1.60 4.24
N ALA A 57 -5.34 1.12 4.50
CA ALA A 57 -4.22 1.17 3.57
C ALA A 57 -3.48 -0.16 3.59
N GLU A 58 -2.94 -0.53 2.46
CA GLU A 58 -2.09 -1.71 2.32
C GLU A 58 -0.79 -1.31 1.64
N PHE A 59 0.32 -1.76 2.17
CA PHE A 59 1.64 -1.44 1.63
C PHE A 59 2.65 -2.52 2.00
N ASP A 60 3.77 -2.50 1.29
CA ASP A 60 4.88 -3.41 1.54
C ASP A 60 5.90 -2.76 2.46
N ILE A 61 6.36 -3.51 3.44
CA ILE A 61 7.52 -3.16 4.26
C ILE A 61 8.67 -4.07 3.84
N MET A 62 9.69 -3.50 3.22
CA MET A 62 10.86 -4.22 2.78
C MET A 62 11.92 -4.23 3.88
N PHE A 63 12.55 -5.38 4.11
CA PHE A 63 13.59 -5.48 5.12
C PHE A 63 14.79 -4.60 4.77
N GLY A 64 15.23 -3.80 5.73
CA GLY A 64 16.34 -2.86 5.55
C GLY A 64 16.01 -1.55 4.83
N GLU A 65 14.89 -1.48 4.12
CA GLU A 65 14.48 -0.30 3.35
C GLU A 65 13.25 0.42 3.92
N GLY A 66 12.41 -0.30 4.67
CA GLY A 66 11.16 0.21 5.22
C GLY A 66 9.99 0.17 4.23
N ILE A 67 9.10 1.15 4.28
CA ILE A 67 7.90 1.21 3.43
C ILE A 67 8.30 1.41 1.97
N SER A 68 7.83 0.51 1.10
CA SER A 68 8.10 0.57 -0.34
C SER A 68 7.21 1.59 -1.03
N LYS A 69 7.73 2.78 -1.28
CA LYS A 69 7.02 3.83 -2.03
C LYS A 69 6.73 3.42 -3.47
N ILE A 70 7.64 2.69 -4.08
CA ILE A 70 7.48 2.23 -5.48
C ILE A 70 6.33 1.23 -5.57
N GLY A 71 6.25 0.28 -4.64
CA GLY A 71 5.12 -0.66 -4.57
C GLY A 71 3.79 0.03 -4.37
N GLU A 72 3.75 1.07 -3.54
CA GLU A 72 2.56 1.89 -3.33
C GLU A 72 2.14 2.64 -4.60
N ILE A 73 3.09 3.23 -5.31
CA ILE A 73 2.81 3.92 -6.59
C ILE A 73 2.20 2.95 -7.62
N VAL A 74 2.72 1.74 -7.72
CA VAL A 74 2.16 0.71 -8.61
C VAL A 74 0.73 0.34 -8.22
N ASP A 75 0.50 0.05 -6.95
CA ASP A 75 -0.82 -0.35 -6.45
C ASP A 75 -1.86 0.77 -6.63
N LEU A 76 -1.52 2.00 -6.25
CA LEU A 76 -2.39 3.15 -6.44
C LEU A 76 -2.60 3.49 -7.92
N GLY A 77 -1.57 3.33 -8.74
CA GLY A 77 -1.67 3.51 -10.18
C GLY A 77 -2.71 2.58 -10.81
N VAL A 78 -2.75 1.33 -10.38
CA VAL A 78 -3.77 0.36 -10.81
C VAL A 78 -5.16 0.73 -10.27
N ASP A 79 -5.25 1.07 -8.99
CA ASP A 79 -6.53 1.40 -8.33
C ASP A 79 -7.20 2.65 -8.93
N TYR A 80 -6.40 3.63 -9.32
CA TYR A 80 -6.90 4.88 -9.92
C TYR A 80 -6.93 4.86 -11.45
N GLY A 81 -6.58 3.74 -12.07
CA GLY A 81 -6.63 3.59 -13.52
C GLY A 81 -5.52 4.29 -14.30
N VAL A 82 -4.50 4.80 -13.62
CA VAL A 82 -3.30 5.40 -14.25
C VAL A 82 -2.47 4.33 -14.94
N VAL A 83 -2.31 3.19 -14.28
CA VAL A 83 -1.65 1.99 -14.80
C VAL A 83 -2.71 0.94 -15.09
N LYS A 84 -2.71 0.38 -16.28
CA LYS A 84 -3.62 -0.69 -16.67
C LYS A 84 -2.98 -2.05 -16.39
N LYS A 85 -3.77 -2.94 -15.81
CA LYS A 85 -3.38 -4.32 -15.57
C LYS A 85 -4.23 -5.26 -16.44
N ALA A 86 -3.58 -6.03 -17.28
CA ALA A 86 -4.21 -7.06 -18.11
C ALA A 86 -3.53 -8.41 -17.85
N GLY A 87 -4.20 -9.27 -17.07
CA GLY A 87 -3.60 -10.52 -16.61
C GLY A 87 -2.37 -10.25 -15.73
N SER A 88 -1.21 -10.73 -16.14
CA SER A 88 0.07 -10.49 -15.47
C SER A 88 0.82 -9.26 -16.00
N TRP A 89 0.32 -8.64 -17.08
CA TRP A 89 0.99 -7.51 -17.72
C TRP A 89 0.47 -6.17 -17.19
N PHE A 90 1.40 -5.27 -16.92
CA PHE A 90 1.13 -3.89 -16.56
C PHE A 90 1.49 -2.97 -17.73
N SER A 91 0.66 -1.98 -17.99
CA SER A 91 0.88 -1.00 -19.05
C SER A 91 0.57 0.42 -18.58
N TYR A 92 1.33 1.38 -19.09
CA TYR A 92 1.12 2.80 -18.87
C TYR A 92 0.93 3.48 -20.23
N GLY A 93 -0.29 3.99 -20.47
CA GLY A 93 -0.67 4.42 -21.80
C GLY A 93 -0.63 3.25 -22.79
N ASP A 94 0.09 3.41 -23.87
CA ASP A 94 0.27 2.36 -24.89
C ASP A 94 1.53 1.50 -24.67
N ARG A 95 2.31 1.79 -23.62
CA ARG A 95 3.56 1.13 -23.31
C ARG A 95 3.39 0.04 -22.26
N LYS A 96 3.84 -1.17 -22.54
CA LYS A 96 3.95 -2.23 -21.54
C LYS A 96 5.16 -1.95 -20.64
N ILE A 97 4.91 -1.90 -19.34
CA ILE A 97 5.94 -1.56 -18.34
C ILE A 97 6.48 -2.75 -17.56
N GLY A 98 5.85 -3.90 -17.66
CA GLY A 98 6.38 -5.12 -17.08
C GLY A 98 5.37 -6.22 -16.95
N GLN A 99 5.87 -7.43 -16.81
CA GLN A 99 5.09 -8.62 -16.48
C GLN A 99 5.27 -8.94 -15.01
N GLY A 100 4.19 -8.85 -14.27
CA GLY A 100 4.20 -9.00 -12.82
C GLY A 100 4.59 -7.71 -12.08
N ARG A 101 4.18 -7.66 -10.82
CA ARG A 101 4.38 -6.49 -9.97
C ARG A 101 5.86 -6.19 -9.72
N ASP A 102 6.66 -7.23 -9.52
CA ASP A 102 8.09 -7.08 -9.22
C ASP A 102 8.88 -6.52 -10.39
N ALA A 103 8.56 -6.93 -11.62
CA ALA A 103 9.18 -6.37 -12.83
C ALA A 103 8.86 -4.89 -13.00
N VAL A 104 7.62 -4.48 -12.71
CA VAL A 104 7.21 -3.07 -12.75
C VAL A 104 7.94 -2.26 -11.67
N LYS A 105 8.08 -2.80 -10.47
CA LYS A 105 8.83 -2.16 -9.38
C LYS A 105 10.30 -1.94 -9.76
N GLU A 106 10.94 -2.92 -10.37
CA GLU A 106 12.33 -2.79 -10.83
C GLU A 106 12.46 -1.74 -11.94
N LEU A 107 11.55 -1.75 -12.91
CA LEU A 107 11.55 -0.74 -13.95
C LEU A 107 11.44 0.68 -13.38
N LEU A 108 10.51 0.89 -12.47
CA LEU A 108 10.29 2.19 -11.83
C LEU A 108 11.45 2.59 -10.90
N LYS A 109 12.15 1.63 -10.34
CA LYS A 109 13.35 1.88 -9.54
C LYS A 109 14.49 2.42 -10.41
N ASN A 110 14.59 1.96 -11.64
CA ASN A 110 15.64 2.34 -12.58
C ASN A 110 15.27 3.55 -13.46
N ASP A 111 13.97 3.85 -13.59
CA ASP A 111 13.47 4.96 -14.41
C ASP A 111 12.74 5.98 -13.54
N ASP A 112 13.48 6.95 -13.03
CA ASP A 112 12.97 8.01 -12.16
C ASP A 112 11.95 8.90 -12.87
N GLY A 113 12.14 9.17 -14.16
CA GLY A 113 11.25 9.99 -14.95
C GLY A 113 9.85 9.39 -15.07
N LEU A 114 9.78 8.12 -15.40
CA LEU A 114 8.51 7.38 -15.48
C LEU A 114 7.84 7.27 -14.11
N ARG A 115 8.61 6.98 -13.08
CA ARG A 115 8.12 6.93 -11.71
C ARG A 115 7.48 8.23 -11.27
N ASN A 116 8.17 9.34 -11.49
CA ASN A 116 7.69 10.67 -11.12
C ASN A 116 6.44 11.05 -11.92
N GLU A 117 6.35 10.69 -13.18
CA GLU A 117 5.18 10.93 -14.02
C GLU A 117 3.95 10.16 -13.52
N ILE A 118 4.12 8.88 -13.22
CA ILE A 118 3.04 8.04 -12.67
C ILE A 118 2.61 8.54 -11.30
N GLU A 119 3.56 8.88 -10.43
CA GLU A 119 3.27 9.43 -9.10
C GLU A 119 2.47 10.73 -9.19
N ALA A 120 2.85 11.63 -10.08
CA ALA A 120 2.15 12.90 -10.28
C ALA A 120 0.70 12.67 -10.74
N LYS A 121 0.48 11.77 -11.68
CA LYS A 121 -0.87 11.41 -12.14
C LYS A 121 -1.72 10.73 -11.06
N VAL A 122 -1.12 9.86 -10.26
CA VAL A 122 -1.80 9.23 -9.13
C VAL A 122 -2.23 10.29 -8.11
N ARG A 123 -1.34 11.21 -7.76
CA ARG A 123 -1.65 12.31 -6.83
C ARG A 123 -2.77 13.21 -7.35
N GLU A 124 -2.78 13.49 -8.63
CA GLU A 124 -3.84 14.26 -9.27
C GLU A 124 -5.17 13.50 -9.24
N ALA A 125 -5.16 12.21 -9.55
CA ALA A 125 -6.35 11.36 -9.47
C ALA A 125 -6.90 11.22 -8.04
N MET A 126 -6.02 11.22 -7.03
CA MET A 126 -6.43 11.18 -5.63
C MET A 126 -7.12 12.47 -5.16
N LYS A 127 -6.79 13.61 -5.77
CA LYS A 127 -7.43 14.89 -5.47
C LYS A 127 -8.79 15.02 -6.13
N ALA A 128 -9.04 14.31 -7.22
CA ALA A 128 -10.34 14.30 -7.87
C ALA A 128 -11.36 13.58 -6.97
N PRO A 129 -12.59 14.11 -6.80
CA PRO A 129 -13.61 13.42 -6.02
C PRO A 129 -13.95 12.09 -6.69
N LYS A 130 -13.94 11.02 -5.91
CA LYS A 130 -14.44 9.73 -6.40
C LYS A 130 -15.93 9.89 -6.71
N GLN A 131 -16.25 9.74 -7.94
CA GLN A 131 -17.62 9.60 -8.36
C GLN A 131 -18.18 8.23 -7.99
#